data_8681991ff32a54a720c72cf2256be17a
#
_entry.id   8681991ff32a54a720c72cf2256be17a
#
_cell.length_a   1.000
_cell.length_b   1.000
_cell.length_c   1.000
_cell.angle_alpha   90.00
_cell.angle_beta   90.00
_cell.angle_gamma   90.00
#
_symmetry.space_group_name_H-M   'P 1'
#
loop_
_entity.id
_entity.type
_entity.pdbx_description
1 polymer ?
#
loop_
_entity_poly.entity_id
_entity_poly.type
_entity_poly.pdbx_seq_one_letter_code
_entity_poly.pdbx_strand_id
1 'polypeptide(L)'
;MNEEEKYLFDLNGYLVVENVLTPEEVAKANEAIDHHLDQGRLRPREQTLDGGSPELWGDKGRGELGGLLNWEEPWCNPFREMLAHPGLVPYLNEILGKGFRMDHHLFLLWMDKGAEGFIFHGSSGPGFDPNQYYIFRNGRMHNGLTVATFQLTDVNPGDGGLIVIPGSHKSNFPCPQEMRLYQKHQEHIRQVTCKAGDVVIFTEAVTHGTLPWTADHPRRSILTRYTAGNLAYVPAYPMPEWANERQRAVLEPPYHTRLDRPVLDE
;
A
#
# COMPACT_ATOMS: atom_id res chain seq x y z
N MET A 1 -11.72 8.03 10.54
CA MET A 1 -10.54 8.76 11.08
C MET A 1 -11.00 9.75 12.14
N ASN A 2 -10.32 9.80 13.29
CA ASN A 2 -10.48 10.87 14.28
C ASN A 2 -9.66 12.12 13.90
N GLU A 3 -9.76 13.22 14.67
CA GLU A 3 -9.10 14.49 14.33
C GLU A 3 -7.56 14.43 14.44
N GLU A 4 -7.04 13.62 15.36
CA GLU A 4 -5.58 13.41 15.49
C GLU A 4 -5.03 12.63 14.29
N GLU A 5 -5.70 11.56 13.89
CA GLU A 5 -5.32 10.76 12.70
C GLU A 5 -5.36 11.60 11.43
N LYS A 6 -6.39 12.47 11.27
CA LYS A 6 -6.46 13.41 10.14
C LYS A 6 -5.28 14.37 10.13
N TYR A 7 -4.96 14.94 11.28
CA TYR A 7 -3.82 15.84 11.42
C TYR A 7 -2.50 15.14 11.08
N LEU A 8 -2.30 13.92 11.60
CA LEU A 8 -1.08 13.15 11.36
C LEU A 8 -0.96 12.70 9.90
N PHE A 9 -2.06 12.30 9.28
CA PHE A 9 -2.06 11.96 7.85
C PHE A 9 -1.77 13.19 6.98
N ASP A 10 -2.44 14.33 7.26
CA ASP A 10 -2.17 15.59 6.55
C ASP A 10 -0.72 16.05 6.74
N LEU A 11 -0.18 15.94 7.95
CA LEU A 11 1.20 16.33 8.25
C LEU A 11 2.23 15.48 7.53
N ASN A 12 2.06 14.14 7.58
CA ASN A 12 3.08 13.17 7.20
C ASN A 12 2.87 12.56 5.80
N GLY A 13 1.64 12.51 5.28
CA GLY A 13 1.27 11.81 4.05
C GLY A 13 1.08 10.31 4.23
N TYR A 14 1.16 9.82 5.46
CA TYR A 14 0.89 8.42 5.82
C TYR A 14 0.36 8.30 7.25
N LEU A 15 -0.27 7.15 7.53
CA LEU A 15 -0.77 6.77 8.85
C LEU A 15 -0.60 5.26 9.05
N VAL A 16 -0.24 4.86 10.26
CA VAL A 16 -0.33 3.46 10.70
C VAL A 16 -1.62 3.30 11.48
N VAL A 17 -2.50 2.43 11.01
CA VAL A 17 -3.75 2.06 11.68
C VAL A 17 -3.52 0.73 12.35
N GLU A 18 -3.52 0.73 13.67
CA GLU A 18 -3.20 -0.44 14.46
C GLU A 18 -4.38 -1.44 14.51
N ASN A 19 -4.06 -2.73 14.54
CA ASN A 19 -5.00 -3.83 14.77
C ASN A 19 -6.22 -3.83 13.83
N VAL A 20 -6.03 -3.54 12.55
CA VAL A 20 -7.09 -3.63 11.53
C VAL A 20 -7.46 -5.08 11.27
N LEU A 21 -6.46 -5.96 11.10
CA LEU A 21 -6.69 -7.39 11.01
C LEU A 21 -6.56 -8.03 12.41
N THR A 22 -7.46 -8.92 12.71
CA THR A 22 -7.33 -9.79 13.89
C THR A 22 -6.18 -10.78 13.74
N PRO A 23 -5.64 -11.33 14.82
CA PRO A 23 -4.62 -12.38 14.75
C PRO A 23 -5.06 -13.59 13.92
N GLU A 24 -6.35 -13.92 13.92
CA GLU A 24 -6.92 -15.01 13.13
C GLU A 24 -6.91 -14.70 11.63
N GLU A 25 -7.26 -13.49 11.23
CA GLU A 25 -7.20 -13.04 9.83
C GLU A 25 -5.76 -13.03 9.31
N VAL A 26 -4.81 -12.54 10.12
CA VAL A 26 -3.37 -12.61 9.82
C VAL A 26 -2.92 -14.06 9.63
N ALA A 27 -3.32 -14.96 10.54
CA ALA A 27 -2.95 -16.37 10.45
C ALA A 27 -3.48 -17.01 9.17
N LYS A 28 -4.76 -16.81 8.82
CA LYS A 28 -5.38 -17.32 7.58
C LYS A 28 -4.68 -16.82 6.32
N ALA A 29 -4.32 -15.52 6.30
CA ALA A 29 -3.60 -14.95 5.16
C ALA A 29 -2.18 -15.55 5.02
N ASN A 30 -1.47 -15.72 6.14
CA ASN A 30 -0.16 -16.36 6.14
C ASN A 30 -0.24 -17.84 5.72
N GLU A 31 -1.24 -18.59 6.20
CA GLU A 31 -1.47 -19.98 5.81
C GLU A 31 -1.73 -20.13 4.31
N ALA A 32 -2.54 -19.23 3.73
CA ALA A 32 -2.78 -19.20 2.29
C ALA A 32 -1.50 -18.92 1.48
N ILE A 33 -0.63 -18.04 1.99
CA ILE A 33 0.68 -17.77 1.37
C ILE A 33 1.57 -19.01 1.49
N ASP A 34 1.67 -19.62 2.66
CA ASP A 34 2.52 -20.80 2.92
C ASP A 34 2.08 -21.97 2.05
N HIS A 35 0.76 -22.21 1.91
CA HIS A 35 0.21 -23.22 1.00
C HIS A 35 0.70 -23.04 -0.45
N HIS A 36 0.78 -21.83 -0.93
CA HIS A 36 1.26 -21.55 -2.28
C HIS A 36 2.78 -21.62 -2.39
N LEU A 37 3.52 -21.29 -1.32
CA LEU A 37 4.96 -21.51 -1.23
C LEU A 37 5.29 -23.00 -1.32
N ASP A 38 4.61 -23.83 -0.53
CA ASP A 38 4.82 -25.28 -0.49
C ASP A 38 4.55 -25.95 -1.85
N GLN A 39 3.64 -25.39 -2.63
CA GLN A 39 3.38 -25.85 -4.01
C GLN A 39 4.36 -25.32 -5.04
N GLY A 40 5.35 -24.55 -4.64
CA GLY A 40 6.33 -23.93 -5.54
C GLY A 40 5.74 -22.85 -6.44
N ARG A 41 4.54 -22.35 -6.13
CA ARG A 41 3.85 -21.30 -6.91
C ARG A 41 4.41 -19.90 -6.63
N LEU A 42 4.94 -19.71 -5.42
CA LEU A 42 5.61 -18.49 -5.00
C LEU A 42 7.11 -18.66 -5.13
N ARG A 43 7.73 -17.87 -6.01
CA ARG A 43 9.18 -17.80 -6.06
C ARG A 43 9.62 -16.35 -5.88
N PRO A 44 10.51 -16.05 -4.91
CA PRO A 44 11.14 -14.74 -4.85
C PRO A 44 11.89 -14.49 -6.15
N ARG A 45 12.00 -13.23 -6.53
CA ARG A 45 12.84 -12.88 -7.70
C ARG A 45 14.29 -13.25 -7.38
N GLU A 46 14.87 -14.09 -8.23
CA GLU A 46 16.27 -14.51 -8.11
C GLU A 46 17.24 -13.40 -8.54
N GLN A 47 16.75 -12.41 -9.29
CA GLN A 47 17.55 -11.29 -9.80
C GLN A 47 17.28 -10.04 -8.96
N THR A 48 18.34 -9.36 -8.59
CA THR A 48 18.29 -8.02 -8.05
C THR A 48 17.73 -7.06 -9.11
N LEU A 49 16.84 -6.15 -8.69
CA LEU A 49 16.29 -5.12 -9.57
C LEU A 49 17.20 -3.88 -9.65
N ASP A 50 18.38 -3.94 -9.02
CA ASP A 50 19.25 -2.81 -8.79
C ASP A 50 18.55 -1.73 -7.95
N GLY A 51 18.74 -1.74 -6.65
CA GLY A 51 18.16 -0.76 -5.71
C GLY A 51 18.51 0.69 -6.02
N GLY A 52 19.28 0.94 -7.06
CA GLY A 52 19.67 2.26 -7.54
C GLY A 52 20.89 2.85 -6.84
N SER A 53 21.26 2.34 -5.67
CA SER A 53 22.46 2.75 -4.92
C SER A 53 22.95 1.63 -4.01
N PRO A 54 24.25 1.63 -3.61
CA PRO A 54 24.79 0.65 -2.68
C PRO A 54 24.01 0.53 -1.37
N GLU A 55 23.44 1.63 -0.89
CA GLU A 55 22.66 1.68 0.36
C GLU A 55 21.34 0.92 0.26
N LEU A 56 20.84 0.71 -0.96
CA LEU A 56 19.58 0.02 -1.23
C LEU A 56 19.79 -1.37 -1.84
N TRP A 57 21.03 -1.78 -2.09
CA TRP A 57 21.30 -3.11 -2.63
C TRP A 57 21.04 -4.20 -1.60
N GLY A 58 20.77 -5.39 -2.09
CA GLY A 58 20.63 -6.61 -1.31
C GLY A 58 21.33 -7.77 -2.00
N ASP A 59 21.42 -8.88 -1.31
CA ASP A 59 22.03 -10.11 -1.83
C ASP A 59 21.10 -10.85 -2.81
N LYS A 60 19.80 -10.50 -2.78
CA LYS A 60 18.73 -11.09 -3.61
C LYS A 60 17.62 -10.09 -3.86
N GLY A 61 16.80 -10.37 -4.87
CA GLY A 61 15.62 -9.59 -5.18
C GLY A 61 14.50 -9.80 -4.16
N ARG A 62 13.55 -8.87 -4.15
CA ARG A 62 12.29 -9.00 -3.43
C ARG A 62 11.26 -9.77 -4.27
N GLY A 63 10.34 -10.49 -3.61
CA GLY A 63 9.22 -11.16 -4.24
C GLY A 63 8.03 -10.21 -4.41
N GLU A 64 7.39 -10.26 -5.58
CA GLU A 64 6.11 -9.61 -5.83
C GLU A 64 5.18 -10.61 -6.50
N LEU A 65 4.02 -10.89 -5.89
CA LEU A 65 3.05 -11.83 -6.43
C LEU A 65 1.66 -11.23 -6.45
N GLY A 66 1.10 -11.13 -7.65
CA GLY A 66 -0.30 -10.75 -7.88
C GLY A 66 -1.21 -11.95 -8.03
N GLY A 67 -2.50 -11.69 -8.29
CA GLY A 67 -3.49 -12.73 -8.58
C GLY A 67 -4.11 -13.39 -7.36
N LEU A 68 -3.87 -12.89 -6.16
CA LEU A 68 -4.34 -13.44 -4.88
C LEU A 68 -5.87 -13.63 -4.84
N LEU A 69 -6.62 -12.75 -5.48
CA LEU A 69 -8.09 -12.81 -5.54
C LEU A 69 -8.63 -14.00 -6.34
N ASN A 70 -7.78 -14.57 -7.21
CA ASN A 70 -8.14 -15.66 -8.12
C ASN A 70 -7.51 -17.00 -7.72
N TRP A 71 -6.91 -17.08 -6.55
CA TRP A 71 -6.49 -18.36 -6.02
C TRP A 71 -7.72 -19.24 -5.78
N GLU A 72 -7.53 -20.55 -5.73
CA GLU A 72 -8.59 -21.49 -5.39
C GLU A 72 -9.09 -21.30 -3.95
N GLU A 73 -10.38 -21.52 -3.72
CA GLU A 73 -10.92 -21.52 -2.36
C GLU A 73 -10.36 -22.69 -1.53
N PRO A 74 -10.10 -22.48 -0.24
CA PRO A 74 -10.43 -21.27 0.55
C PRO A 74 -9.33 -20.19 0.55
N TRP A 75 -8.23 -20.39 -0.17
CA TRP A 75 -7.00 -19.59 -0.08
C TRP A 75 -7.13 -18.15 -0.58
N CYS A 76 -8.08 -17.86 -1.46
CA CYS A 76 -8.36 -16.50 -1.92
C CYS A 76 -9.14 -15.66 -0.88
N ASN A 77 -9.86 -16.30 0.04
CA ASN A 77 -10.84 -15.64 0.91
C ASN A 77 -10.24 -14.52 1.78
N PRO A 78 -9.10 -14.70 2.48
CA PRO A 78 -8.51 -13.62 3.27
C PRO A 78 -8.23 -12.34 2.44
N PHE A 79 -7.79 -12.51 1.20
CA PHE A 79 -7.47 -11.38 0.31
C PHE A 79 -8.71 -10.72 -0.27
N ARG A 80 -9.78 -11.49 -0.54
CA ARG A 80 -11.07 -10.95 -0.95
C ARG A 80 -11.73 -10.13 0.17
N GLU A 81 -11.55 -10.51 1.42
CA GLU A 81 -12.03 -9.77 2.60
C GLU A 81 -11.27 -8.45 2.78
N MET A 82 -9.98 -8.40 2.50
CA MET A 82 -9.17 -7.18 2.56
C MET A 82 -9.64 -6.08 1.60
N LEU A 83 -10.30 -6.41 0.48
CA LEU A 83 -10.77 -5.43 -0.51
C LEU A 83 -11.63 -4.32 0.07
N ALA A 84 -12.52 -4.67 1.00
CA ALA A 84 -13.49 -3.76 1.61
C ALA A 84 -13.56 -3.98 3.12
N HIS A 85 -12.38 -4.16 3.74
CA HIS A 85 -12.29 -4.47 5.16
C HIS A 85 -12.91 -3.36 6.01
N PRO A 86 -13.82 -3.70 6.96
CA PRO A 86 -14.53 -2.69 7.78
C PRO A 86 -13.60 -1.73 8.52
N GLY A 87 -12.47 -2.23 9.03
CA GLY A 87 -11.46 -1.40 9.69
C GLY A 87 -10.73 -0.42 8.77
N LEU A 88 -10.77 -0.61 7.45
CA LEU A 88 -10.10 0.25 6.46
C LEU A 88 -11.06 1.25 5.81
N VAL A 89 -12.32 0.87 5.56
CA VAL A 89 -13.32 1.68 4.82
C VAL A 89 -13.48 3.09 5.38
N PRO A 90 -13.59 3.34 6.70
CA PRO A 90 -13.74 4.68 7.25
C PRO A 90 -12.56 5.62 6.93
N TYR A 91 -11.35 5.07 6.81
CA TYR A 91 -10.15 5.83 6.44
C TYR A 91 -10.17 6.20 4.96
N LEU A 92 -10.52 5.27 4.09
CA LEU A 92 -10.62 5.53 2.65
C LEU A 92 -11.75 6.52 2.32
N ASN A 93 -12.87 6.45 3.04
CA ASN A 93 -13.95 7.44 2.91
C ASN A 93 -13.50 8.86 3.25
N GLU A 94 -12.67 9.03 4.27
CA GLU A 94 -12.15 10.35 4.64
C GLU A 94 -11.09 10.85 3.64
N ILE A 95 -10.18 9.98 3.20
CA ILE A 95 -9.03 10.33 2.36
C ILE A 95 -9.45 10.52 0.89
N LEU A 96 -10.30 9.64 0.36
CA LEU A 96 -10.67 9.57 -1.06
C LEU A 96 -12.11 10.01 -1.35
N GLY A 97 -12.94 10.05 -0.30
CA GLY A 97 -14.38 10.31 -0.40
C GLY A 97 -15.18 9.02 -0.62
N LYS A 98 -16.47 9.08 -0.22
CA LYS A 98 -17.40 7.97 -0.41
C LYS A 98 -17.47 7.54 -1.88
N GLY A 99 -17.57 6.24 -2.10
CA GLY A 99 -17.55 5.66 -3.44
C GLY A 99 -16.14 5.52 -4.02
N PHE A 100 -15.10 5.53 -3.17
CA PHE A 100 -13.74 5.14 -3.58
C PHE A 100 -13.75 3.77 -4.26
N ARG A 101 -12.72 3.49 -5.03
CA ARG A 101 -12.58 2.23 -5.75
C ARG A 101 -11.17 1.66 -5.63
N MET A 102 -11.07 0.34 -5.75
CA MET A 102 -9.77 -0.29 -6.00
C MET A 102 -9.29 0.11 -7.40
N ASP A 103 -8.04 0.53 -7.47
CA ASP A 103 -7.37 0.79 -8.74
C ASP A 103 -6.43 -0.36 -9.10
N HIS A 104 -5.36 -0.57 -8.31
CA HIS A 104 -4.45 -1.69 -8.52
C HIS A 104 -4.87 -2.90 -7.68
N HIS A 105 -4.76 -4.09 -8.29
CA HIS A 105 -5.02 -5.36 -7.62
C HIS A 105 -4.15 -5.55 -6.39
N LEU A 106 -4.64 -6.37 -5.48
CA LEU A 106 -3.85 -6.84 -4.36
C LEU A 106 -2.66 -7.65 -4.85
N PHE A 107 -1.50 -7.38 -4.28
CA PHE A 107 -0.33 -8.21 -4.46
C PHE A 107 0.44 -8.36 -3.14
N LEU A 108 1.11 -9.51 -3.01
CA LEU A 108 2.04 -9.77 -1.92
C LEU A 108 3.39 -9.16 -2.27
N LEU A 109 3.91 -8.32 -1.39
CA LEU A 109 5.32 -7.97 -1.33
C LEU A 109 6.00 -8.85 -0.28
N TRP A 110 6.99 -9.61 -0.73
CA TRP A 110 7.73 -10.54 0.12
C TRP A 110 9.23 -10.23 0.09
N MET A 111 9.83 -10.14 1.28
CA MET A 111 11.25 -9.89 1.43
C MET A 111 11.82 -10.85 2.49
N ASP A 112 12.72 -11.73 2.07
CA ASP A 112 13.55 -12.50 2.98
C ASP A 112 14.78 -11.68 3.40
N LYS A 113 15.45 -12.10 4.47
CA LYS A 113 16.72 -11.50 4.88
C LYS A 113 17.69 -11.38 3.71
N GLY A 114 18.24 -10.20 3.51
CA GLY A 114 19.12 -9.87 2.38
C GLY A 114 18.38 -9.42 1.12
N ALA A 115 17.03 -9.35 1.13
CA ALA A 115 16.32 -8.81 -0.01
C ALA A 115 16.60 -7.31 -0.19
N GLU A 116 16.78 -6.90 -1.46
CA GLU A 116 17.07 -5.52 -1.84
C GLU A 116 15.96 -4.55 -1.46
N GLY A 117 16.33 -3.29 -1.26
CA GLY A 117 15.42 -2.18 -1.15
C GLY A 117 14.88 -1.70 -2.50
N PHE A 118 14.36 -0.48 -2.50
CA PHE A 118 13.85 0.16 -3.71
C PHE A 118 14.01 1.68 -3.61
N ILE A 119 14.45 2.27 -4.71
CA ILE A 119 14.64 3.72 -4.84
C ILE A 119 13.36 4.47 -4.49
N PHE A 120 13.50 5.63 -3.87
CA PHE A 120 12.38 6.51 -3.59
C PHE A 120 11.68 6.99 -4.86
N HIS A 121 10.37 6.95 -4.82
CA HIS A 121 9.47 7.43 -5.85
C HIS A 121 8.28 8.15 -5.20
N GLY A 122 7.40 8.73 -5.99
CA GLY A 122 6.26 9.56 -5.55
C GLY A 122 6.19 10.86 -6.33
N SER A 123 5.20 11.70 -6.04
CA SER A 123 4.71 12.76 -6.89
C SER A 123 5.62 13.96 -7.15
N SER A 124 6.79 14.02 -6.62
CA SER A 124 7.63 15.23 -6.75
C SER A 124 8.36 15.31 -8.10
N GLY A 125 7.68 14.98 -9.19
CA GLY A 125 8.13 15.23 -10.55
C GLY A 125 7.79 16.64 -11.02
N PRO A 126 8.35 17.10 -12.17
CA PRO A 126 7.96 18.35 -12.78
C PRO A 126 6.53 18.24 -13.35
N GLY A 127 5.64 19.08 -12.87
CA GLY A 127 4.25 19.13 -13.33
C GLY A 127 3.26 18.40 -12.42
N PHE A 128 1.98 18.57 -12.73
CA PHE A 128 0.89 17.93 -12.02
C PHE A 128 0.68 16.49 -12.53
N ASP A 129 0.78 15.52 -11.63
CA ASP A 129 0.38 14.15 -11.92
C ASP A 129 -1.03 13.89 -11.34
N PRO A 130 -2.03 13.61 -12.18
CA PRO A 130 -3.40 13.38 -11.73
C PRO A 130 -3.57 12.11 -10.87
N ASN A 131 -2.55 11.26 -10.76
CA ASN A 131 -2.57 10.04 -9.98
C ASN A 131 -1.78 10.15 -8.67
N GLN A 132 -0.85 11.10 -8.60
CA GLN A 132 0.07 11.26 -7.47
C GLN A 132 0.00 12.70 -6.93
N TYR A 133 -1.14 13.10 -6.38
CA TYR A 133 -1.34 14.43 -5.81
C TYR A 133 -1.97 14.37 -4.42
N TYR A 134 -1.74 15.42 -3.66
CA TYR A 134 -2.44 15.75 -2.43
C TYR A 134 -2.84 17.21 -2.45
N ILE A 135 -4.12 17.51 -2.25
CA ILE A 135 -4.64 18.88 -2.19
C ILE A 135 -5.64 18.97 -1.04
N PHE A 136 -5.47 19.94 -0.14
CA PHE A 136 -6.49 20.29 0.82
C PHE A 136 -7.29 21.48 0.30
N ARG A 137 -8.58 21.30 0.08
CA ARG A 137 -9.46 22.36 -0.44
C ARG A 137 -10.87 22.20 0.10
N ASN A 138 -11.50 23.33 0.45
CA ASN A 138 -12.87 23.37 0.95
C ASN A 138 -13.12 22.43 2.16
N GLY A 139 -12.15 22.37 3.08
CA GLY A 139 -12.26 21.55 4.29
C GLY A 139 -12.10 20.05 4.08
N ARG A 140 -11.60 19.62 2.92
CA ARG A 140 -11.40 18.20 2.59
C ARG A 140 -10.05 17.92 1.96
N MET A 141 -9.55 16.73 2.24
CA MET A 141 -8.41 16.15 1.54
C MET A 141 -8.87 15.62 0.17
N HIS A 142 -8.05 15.83 -0.84
CA HIS A 142 -8.20 15.24 -2.17
C HIS A 142 -6.89 14.57 -2.53
N ASN A 143 -6.93 13.27 -2.73
CA ASN A 143 -5.78 12.45 -3.07
C ASN A 143 -5.97 11.79 -4.43
N GLY A 144 -4.87 11.55 -5.10
CA GLY A 144 -4.78 10.61 -6.20
C GLY A 144 -4.79 9.16 -5.68
N LEU A 145 -3.86 8.35 -6.17
CA LEU A 145 -3.70 6.99 -5.67
C LEU A 145 -3.32 6.99 -4.18
N THR A 146 -3.98 6.15 -3.42
CA THR A 146 -3.72 5.92 -1.99
C THR A 146 -3.48 4.44 -1.77
N VAL A 147 -2.33 4.12 -1.20
CA VAL A 147 -1.92 2.76 -0.89
C VAL A 147 -2.46 2.36 0.48
N ALA A 148 -3.02 1.17 0.58
CA ALA A 148 -3.20 0.47 1.84
C ALA A 148 -2.32 -0.80 1.82
N THR A 149 -1.50 -0.98 2.85
CA THR A 149 -0.64 -2.14 2.99
C THR A 149 -0.92 -2.84 4.31
N PHE A 150 -1.52 -4.04 4.21
CA PHE A 150 -1.80 -4.90 5.35
C PHE A 150 -0.53 -5.67 5.72
N GLN A 151 -0.13 -5.56 6.98
CA GLN A 151 1.08 -6.21 7.46
C GLN A 151 0.74 -7.60 8.01
N LEU A 152 1.38 -8.62 7.47
CA LEU A 152 1.21 -10.00 7.92
C LEU A 152 2.35 -10.48 8.81
N THR A 153 3.40 -9.67 8.94
CA THR A 153 4.55 -9.86 9.84
C THR A 153 4.97 -8.52 10.42
N ASP A 154 5.63 -8.55 11.57
CA ASP A 154 6.15 -7.35 12.23
C ASP A 154 7.23 -6.66 11.38
N VAL A 155 7.30 -5.35 11.50
CA VAL A 155 8.39 -4.50 11.01
C VAL A 155 8.92 -3.69 12.20
N ASN A 156 10.03 -4.13 12.78
CA ASN A 156 10.63 -3.47 13.94
C ASN A 156 11.66 -2.41 13.50
N PRO A 157 12.07 -1.51 14.40
CA PRO A 157 13.14 -0.56 14.13
C PRO A 157 14.41 -1.28 13.65
N GLY A 158 14.93 -0.89 12.49
CA GLY A 158 16.13 -1.46 11.90
C GLY A 158 15.92 -2.66 10.97
N ASP A 159 14.73 -3.26 10.94
CA ASP A 159 14.44 -4.41 10.04
C ASP A 159 14.50 -4.05 8.55
N GLY A 160 14.39 -2.78 8.20
CA GLY A 160 14.25 -2.31 6.81
C GLY A 160 12.78 -2.06 6.44
N GLY A 161 12.42 -2.34 5.18
CA GLY A 161 11.04 -2.19 4.71
C GLY A 161 10.68 -0.76 4.31
N LEU A 162 9.40 -0.40 4.41
CA LEU A 162 8.88 0.88 3.94
C LEU A 162 9.55 2.06 4.64
N ILE A 163 10.05 3.00 3.83
CA ILE A 163 10.56 4.29 4.27
C ILE A 163 9.85 5.42 3.53
N VAL A 164 9.67 6.54 4.22
CA VAL A 164 8.98 7.73 3.69
C VAL A 164 9.77 8.99 4.03
N ILE A 165 9.55 10.05 3.24
CA ILE A 165 9.92 11.42 3.62
C ILE A 165 8.65 12.14 4.08
N PRO A 166 8.38 12.24 5.40
CA PRO A 166 7.15 12.83 5.91
C PRO A 166 6.95 14.27 5.39
N GLY A 167 5.73 14.59 4.97
CA GLY A 167 5.40 15.92 4.44
C GLY A 167 5.75 16.14 2.97
N SER A 168 6.49 15.23 2.33
CA SER A 168 6.92 15.39 0.92
C SER A 168 5.79 15.40 -0.09
N HIS A 169 4.61 14.86 0.24
CA HIS A 169 3.40 14.93 -0.58
C HIS A 169 2.88 16.35 -0.81
N LYS A 170 3.40 17.32 -0.02
CA LYS A 170 3.11 18.76 -0.14
C LYS A 170 4.31 19.56 -0.66
N SER A 171 5.41 18.90 -1.02
CA SER A 171 6.58 19.59 -1.57
C SER A 171 6.27 20.12 -2.97
N ASN A 172 6.57 21.40 -3.19
CA ASN A 172 6.45 22.04 -4.49
C ASN A 172 7.67 21.77 -5.39
N PHE A 173 8.70 21.14 -4.86
CA PHE A 173 9.94 20.84 -5.58
C PHE A 173 10.18 19.34 -5.63
N PRO A 174 10.78 18.85 -6.72
CA PRO A 174 11.11 17.42 -6.83
C PRO A 174 12.14 17.00 -5.78
N CYS A 175 11.99 15.79 -5.27
CA CYS A 175 12.96 15.20 -4.36
C CYS A 175 14.33 15.07 -5.04
N PRO A 176 15.43 15.61 -4.46
CA PRO A 176 16.77 15.49 -5.04
C PRO A 176 17.20 14.04 -5.26
N GLN A 177 17.95 13.80 -6.35
CA GLN A 177 18.39 12.46 -6.74
C GLN A 177 19.12 11.70 -5.61
N GLU A 178 20.02 12.37 -4.90
CA GLU A 178 20.81 11.75 -3.83
C GLU A 178 19.95 11.37 -2.61
N MET A 179 18.84 12.08 -2.37
CA MET A 179 17.85 11.67 -1.36
C MET A 179 17.05 10.44 -1.85
N ARG A 180 16.65 10.43 -3.13
CA ARG A 180 15.95 9.29 -3.72
C ARG A 180 16.76 8.01 -3.73
N LEU A 181 18.07 8.15 -3.75
CA LEU A 181 19.04 7.05 -3.69
C LEU A 181 19.46 6.70 -2.25
N TYR A 182 18.84 7.29 -1.24
CA TYR A 182 19.17 7.10 0.18
C TYR A 182 20.62 7.47 0.54
N GLN A 183 21.25 8.38 -0.23
CA GLN A 183 22.66 8.75 -0.08
C GLN A 183 22.88 10.01 0.78
N LYS A 184 21.89 10.92 0.81
CA LYS A 184 21.95 12.15 1.61
C LYS A 184 20.67 12.42 2.37
N HIS A 185 20.81 13.20 3.43
CA HIS A 185 19.68 13.71 4.22
C HIS A 185 18.80 12.62 4.81
N GLN A 186 19.42 11.53 5.25
CA GLN A 186 18.73 10.39 5.87
C GLN A 186 17.97 10.78 7.15
N GLU A 187 18.38 11.86 7.82
CA GLU A 187 17.71 12.43 9.00
C GLU A 187 16.25 12.89 8.72
N HIS A 188 15.90 13.12 7.45
CA HIS A 188 14.54 13.43 7.03
C HIS A 188 13.72 12.20 6.61
N ILE A 189 14.34 11.04 6.61
CA ILE A 189 13.71 9.79 6.17
C ILE A 189 13.28 9.00 7.39
N ARG A 190 12.06 8.48 7.35
CA ARG A 190 11.49 7.69 8.45
C ARG A 190 11.20 6.27 7.97
N GLN A 191 11.72 5.28 8.69
CA GLN A 191 11.24 3.91 8.59
C GLN A 191 9.84 3.82 9.19
N VAL A 192 8.92 3.16 8.50
CA VAL A 192 7.57 2.91 9.00
C VAL A 192 7.55 1.56 9.71
N THR A 193 7.54 1.60 11.03
CA THR A 193 7.43 0.40 11.87
C THR A 193 5.96 0.09 12.15
N CYS A 194 5.61 -1.19 12.21
CA CYS A 194 4.24 -1.67 12.42
C CYS A 194 4.24 -3.12 12.91
N LYS A 195 3.11 -3.60 13.35
CA LYS A 195 2.89 -4.97 13.79
C LYS A 195 2.07 -5.75 12.77
N ALA A 196 2.14 -7.07 12.88
CA ALA A 196 1.22 -7.94 12.16
C ALA A 196 -0.23 -7.61 12.54
N GLY A 197 -1.08 -7.39 11.55
CA GLY A 197 -2.45 -6.92 11.74
C GLY A 197 -2.66 -5.42 11.51
N ASP A 198 -1.59 -4.61 11.52
CA ASP A 198 -1.67 -3.19 11.20
C ASP A 198 -1.83 -2.96 9.70
N VAL A 199 -2.40 -1.80 9.36
CA VAL A 199 -2.44 -1.29 7.99
C VAL A 199 -1.72 0.04 7.92
N VAL A 200 -0.75 0.14 7.01
CA VAL A 200 -0.15 1.44 6.69
C VAL A 200 -0.88 2.02 5.49
N ILE A 201 -1.48 3.19 5.67
CA ILE A 201 -2.14 3.95 4.61
C ILE A 201 -1.23 5.12 4.24
N PHE A 202 -0.96 5.31 2.95
CA PHE A 202 -0.20 6.46 2.49
C PHE A 202 -0.64 6.93 1.10
N THR A 203 -0.53 8.23 0.85
CA THR A 203 -0.75 8.77 -0.51
C THR A 203 0.46 8.47 -1.40
N GLU A 204 0.24 8.05 -2.64
CA GLU A 204 1.32 7.91 -3.64
C GLU A 204 2.06 9.25 -3.88
N ALA A 205 1.48 10.37 -3.42
CA ALA A 205 2.14 11.66 -3.45
C ALA A 205 3.33 11.77 -2.46
N VAL A 206 3.34 11.00 -1.35
CA VAL A 206 4.49 11.03 -0.44
C VAL A 206 5.68 10.33 -1.08
N THR A 207 6.86 10.94 -1.00
CA THR A 207 8.09 10.30 -1.47
C THR A 207 8.41 9.12 -0.57
N HIS A 208 8.41 7.92 -1.15
CA HIS A 208 8.55 6.67 -0.40
C HIS A 208 9.44 5.67 -1.16
N GLY A 209 10.01 4.74 -0.43
CA GLY A 209 10.88 3.69 -0.94
C GLY A 209 10.92 2.50 0.01
N THR A 210 11.91 1.64 -0.17
CA THR A 210 12.08 0.45 0.66
C THR A 210 13.54 0.29 1.01
N LEU A 211 13.87 0.11 2.29
CA LEU A 211 15.21 -0.32 2.71
C LEU A 211 15.36 -1.84 2.54
N PRO A 212 16.60 -2.31 2.33
CA PRO A 212 16.90 -3.75 2.34
C PRO A 212 16.39 -4.41 3.62
N TRP A 213 15.92 -5.64 3.49
CA TRP A 213 15.39 -6.38 4.63
C TRP A 213 16.49 -7.11 5.39
N THR A 214 16.61 -6.85 6.70
CA THR A 214 17.69 -7.37 7.54
C THR A 214 17.24 -8.35 8.62
N ALA A 215 15.94 -8.41 8.90
CA ALA A 215 15.41 -9.31 9.93
C ALA A 215 15.48 -10.78 9.51
N ASP A 216 15.55 -11.68 10.51
CA ASP A 216 15.60 -13.14 10.28
C ASP A 216 14.26 -13.73 9.82
N HIS A 217 13.14 -13.07 10.12
CA HIS A 217 11.81 -13.44 9.63
C HIS A 217 11.51 -12.74 8.30
N PRO A 218 10.69 -13.32 7.42
CA PRO A 218 10.31 -12.66 6.17
C PRO A 218 9.38 -11.47 6.44
N ARG A 219 9.49 -10.41 5.63
CA ARG A 219 8.47 -9.38 5.51
C ARG A 219 7.39 -9.88 4.56
N ARG A 220 6.14 -9.83 4.99
CA ARG A 220 4.95 -10.12 4.19
C ARG A 220 3.97 -8.98 4.32
N SER A 221 3.72 -8.29 3.22
CA SER A 221 2.79 -7.17 3.17
C SER A 221 1.88 -7.31 1.96
N ILE A 222 0.57 -7.19 2.16
CA ILE A 222 -0.40 -7.18 1.06
C ILE A 222 -0.69 -5.74 0.70
N LEU A 223 -0.32 -5.34 -0.50
CA LEU A 223 -0.52 -3.99 -1.01
C LEU A 223 -1.68 -3.94 -1.99
N THR A 224 -2.46 -2.88 -1.89
CA THR A 224 -3.46 -2.50 -2.89
C THR A 224 -3.49 -0.98 -2.99
N ARG A 225 -3.96 -0.46 -4.12
CA ARG A 225 -4.16 0.98 -4.32
C ARG A 225 -5.61 1.29 -4.57
N TYR A 226 -6.07 2.31 -3.89
CA TYR A 226 -7.41 2.88 -4.05
C TYR A 226 -7.33 4.27 -4.63
N THR A 227 -8.44 4.72 -5.22
CA THR A 227 -8.58 6.08 -5.74
C THR A 227 -10.03 6.56 -5.58
N ALA A 228 -10.25 7.86 -5.79
CA ALA A 228 -11.63 8.39 -5.83
C ALA A 228 -12.44 7.68 -6.92
N GLY A 229 -13.74 7.54 -6.70
CA GLY A 229 -14.63 6.73 -7.55
C GLY A 229 -14.68 7.12 -9.04
N ASN A 230 -14.23 8.31 -9.39
CA ASN A 230 -14.22 8.82 -10.77
C ASN A 230 -12.83 8.82 -11.43
N LEU A 231 -11.81 8.30 -10.72
CA LEU A 231 -10.43 8.24 -11.24
C LEU A 231 -10.03 6.80 -11.54
N ALA A 232 -9.09 6.64 -12.47
CA ALA A 232 -8.44 5.38 -12.78
C ALA A 232 -7.03 5.63 -13.30
N TYR A 233 -6.07 4.86 -12.81
CA TYR A 233 -4.70 4.78 -13.34
C TYR A 233 -4.56 3.54 -14.24
N VAL A 234 -5.14 2.42 -13.83
CA VAL A 234 -5.20 1.19 -14.63
C VAL A 234 -6.63 0.86 -15.03
N PRO A 235 -6.84 0.04 -16.07
CA PRO A 235 -8.16 -0.45 -16.43
C PRO A 235 -8.90 -1.07 -15.24
N ALA A 236 -10.21 -0.86 -15.18
CA ALA A 236 -11.04 -1.43 -14.11
C ALA A 236 -10.92 -2.96 -14.08
N TYR A 237 -10.94 -3.51 -12.87
CA TYR A 237 -11.02 -4.96 -12.68
C TYR A 237 -12.37 -5.47 -13.21
N PRO A 238 -12.38 -6.53 -14.04
CA PRO A 238 -13.63 -7.14 -14.43
C PRO A 238 -14.42 -7.60 -13.20
N MET A 239 -15.71 -7.23 -13.12
CA MET A 239 -16.54 -7.58 -11.97
C MET A 239 -16.65 -9.11 -11.85
N PRO A 240 -16.11 -9.73 -10.79
CA PRO A 240 -16.13 -11.16 -10.66
C PRO A 240 -17.44 -11.67 -10.08
N GLU A 241 -17.82 -12.90 -10.39
CA GLU A 241 -19.05 -13.53 -9.88
C GLU A 241 -19.01 -13.73 -8.35
N TRP A 242 -17.82 -14.01 -7.80
CA TRP A 242 -17.62 -14.23 -6.36
C TRP A 242 -17.79 -12.97 -5.49
N ALA A 243 -17.79 -11.76 -6.08
CA ALA A 243 -17.84 -10.53 -5.30
C ALA A 243 -19.19 -10.36 -4.63
N ASN A 244 -19.17 -10.19 -3.30
CA ASN A 244 -20.33 -9.78 -2.52
C ASN A 244 -20.63 -8.27 -2.73
N GLU A 245 -21.70 -7.76 -2.13
CA GLU A 245 -22.14 -6.38 -2.30
C GLU A 245 -21.06 -5.35 -1.91
N ARG A 246 -20.35 -5.57 -0.80
CA ARG A 246 -19.25 -4.68 -0.35
C ARG A 246 -18.09 -4.68 -1.33
N GLN A 247 -17.67 -5.85 -1.76
CA GLN A 247 -16.59 -6.01 -2.73
C GLN A 247 -16.97 -5.40 -4.09
N ARG A 248 -18.23 -5.58 -4.54
CA ARG A 248 -18.76 -4.95 -5.77
C ARG A 248 -18.67 -3.45 -5.71
N ALA A 249 -19.04 -2.81 -4.57
CA ALA A 249 -18.96 -1.37 -4.43
C ALA A 249 -17.52 -0.82 -4.65
N VAL A 250 -16.51 -1.57 -4.19
CA VAL A 250 -15.09 -1.20 -4.34
C VAL A 250 -14.52 -1.55 -5.72
N LEU A 251 -15.08 -2.58 -6.38
CA LEU A 251 -14.65 -3.03 -7.71
C LEU A 251 -15.36 -2.30 -8.85
N GLU A 252 -16.33 -1.42 -8.56
CA GLU A 252 -17.05 -0.63 -9.57
C GLU A 252 -16.09 0.12 -10.51
N PRO A 253 -16.38 0.19 -11.81
CA PRO A 253 -15.60 0.98 -12.74
C PRO A 253 -15.61 2.47 -12.40
N PRO A 254 -14.69 3.27 -12.96
CA PRO A 254 -14.58 4.68 -12.61
C PRO A 254 -15.75 5.51 -13.15
N TYR A 255 -16.56 6.08 -12.24
CA TYR A 255 -17.56 7.10 -12.53
C TYR A 255 -17.93 7.88 -11.27
N HIS A 256 -18.59 9.01 -11.40
CA HIS A 256 -18.86 9.89 -10.27
C HIS A 256 -20.01 9.37 -9.40
N THR A 257 -19.90 9.52 -8.07
CA THR A 257 -20.90 9.09 -7.06
C THR A 257 -22.30 9.61 -7.29
N ARG A 258 -22.45 10.83 -7.86
CA ARG A 258 -23.77 11.39 -8.22
C ARG A 258 -24.57 10.58 -9.25
N LEU A 259 -23.97 9.58 -9.86
CA LEU A 259 -24.60 8.68 -10.83
C LEU A 259 -24.97 7.35 -10.18
N ASP A 260 -25.43 7.38 -8.94
CA ASP A 260 -25.87 6.22 -8.14
C ASP A 260 -24.81 5.14 -7.95
N ARG A 261 -23.56 5.59 -7.81
CA ARG A 261 -22.44 4.69 -7.48
C ARG A 261 -22.66 4.10 -6.09
N PRO A 262 -22.50 2.76 -5.92
CA PRO A 262 -22.50 2.14 -4.60
C PRO A 262 -21.46 2.76 -3.68
N VAL A 263 -21.84 2.99 -2.42
CA VAL A 263 -20.95 3.52 -1.39
C VAL A 263 -20.95 2.61 -0.18
N LEU A 264 -19.82 2.54 0.52
CA LEU A 264 -19.69 1.89 1.81
C LEU A 264 -19.64 2.98 2.87
N ASP A 265 -20.46 2.86 3.91
CA ASP A 265 -20.42 3.80 5.05
C ASP A 265 -19.47 3.34 6.14
N GLU A 266 -19.31 2.01 6.31
CA GLU A 266 -18.46 1.35 7.31
C GLU A 266 -17.74 0.14 6.70
#